data_dc8e4b42e9db6d00cb4d33203902be54
#
_entry.id   dc8e4b42e9db6d00cb4d33203902be54
#
_cell.length_a   1.000
_cell.length_b   1.000
_cell.length_c   1.000
_cell.angle_alpha   90.00
_cell.angle_beta   90.00
_cell.angle_gamma   90.00
#
_symmetry.space_group_name_H-M   'P 1'
#
loop_
_entity.id
_entity.type
_entity.pdbx_description
1 polymer ?
#
loop_
_entity_poly.entity_id
_entity_poly.type
_entity_poly.pdbx_seq_one_letter_code
_entity_poly.pdbx_strand_id
1 'polypeptide(L)'
;MFKKISGVNKEQAVHSLKLWAICFFQYFSNRKLSRIIQFVERTTNTLDEKEQEEEKAMQTSVIGFPRIGTLRELKFASEKYFRNEIKAEELLQTAKDLRKAHWMTQKEAGITFISSNDFSHYDLVLDTAVLLGIVPKRYQELQLSALDTYFAMARGYQGTSGDVKALAMKKWFNTNYHYIVPEAEDDTVIHLSASKLFDEYAEAKELGIATKPVVIGAYTMLKLCRFTGEKKAEDFIGDLTAAYQELLKECQKQQIAWVQFDEPALVRDMDAQDVELFHRLYDAVLQEKGNCRVLVQTYFGDVRDVYQDLTAMDFDGIGLDFLEGKETVRLIEAYGLSRTAFRLTKSCLRDLSMERIFGRIITRKHCRR
;
A
#
# COMPACT_ATOMS: atom_id res chain seq x y z
N MET A 1 32.19 5.20 -16.60
CA MET A 1 31.52 5.86 -15.50
C MET A 1 30.57 4.94 -14.70
N PHE A 2 30.07 3.88 -15.28
CA PHE A 2 29.27 2.84 -14.60
C PHE A 2 30.06 1.77 -13.85
N LYS A 3 31.38 1.86 -13.78
CA LYS A 3 32.26 0.86 -13.14
C LYS A 3 32.38 0.99 -11.62
N LYS A 4 31.67 1.96 -10.98
CA LYS A 4 31.78 2.25 -9.55
C LYS A 4 30.49 2.18 -8.73
N ILE A 5 29.41 1.66 -9.32
CA ILE A 5 28.24 1.31 -8.53
C ILE A 5 28.49 -0.11 -8.01
N SER A 6 28.70 -0.23 -6.73
CA SER A 6 29.08 -1.47 -6.06
C SER A 6 28.17 -2.63 -6.45
N GLY A 7 28.70 -3.57 -7.25
CA GLY A 7 28.14 -4.89 -7.46
C GLY A 7 27.09 -5.06 -8.57
N VAL A 8 26.59 -3.99 -9.19
CA VAL A 8 25.64 -4.11 -10.31
C VAL A 8 26.40 -3.82 -11.62
N ASN A 9 26.53 -4.85 -12.46
CA ASN A 9 27.10 -4.72 -13.79
C ASN A 9 26.22 -3.76 -14.63
N LYS A 10 26.88 -2.87 -15.41
CA LYS A 10 26.24 -1.93 -16.35
C LYS A 10 25.22 -2.61 -17.26
N GLU A 11 25.49 -3.84 -17.66
CA GLU A 11 24.60 -4.67 -18.46
C GLU A 11 23.35 -5.13 -17.69
N GLN A 12 23.49 -5.43 -16.38
CA GLN A 12 22.35 -5.80 -15.54
C GLN A 12 21.43 -4.60 -15.26
N ALA A 13 21.99 -3.41 -15.03
CA ALA A 13 21.22 -2.18 -14.88
C ALA A 13 20.49 -1.81 -16.20
N VAL A 14 21.17 -1.95 -17.34
CA VAL A 14 20.58 -1.76 -18.68
C VAL A 14 19.58 -2.86 -19.03
N HIS A 15 19.83 -4.10 -18.61
CA HIS A 15 18.92 -5.22 -18.82
C HIS A 15 17.67 -5.10 -17.95
N SER A 16 17.82 -4.69 -16.70
CA SER A 16 16.70 -4.37 -15.78
C SER A 16 15.88 -3.19 -16.30
N LEU A 17 16.52 -2.13 -16.83
CA LEU A 17 15.84 -1.03 -17.51
C LEU A 17 15.17 -1.47 -18.83
N LYS A 18 15.77 -2.41 -19.58
CA LYS A 18 15.16 -2.98 -20.79
C LYS A 18 13.99 -3.91 -20.48
N LEU A 19 14.10 -4.77 -19.46
CA LEU A 19 13.00 -5.63 -19.00
C LEU A 19 11.85 -4.77 -18.43
N TRP A 20 12.20 -3.73 -17.67
CA TRP A 20 11.25 -2.76 -17.19
C TRP A 20 10.59 -1.98 -18.34
N ALA A 21 11.36 -1.59 -19.36
CA ALA A 21 10.87 -1.02 -20.59
C ALA A 21 9.99 -2.03 -21.39
N ILE A 22 10.36 -3.30 -21.50
CA ILE A 22 9.61 -4.29 -22.28
C ILE A 22 8.26 -4.63 -21.63
N CYS A 23 8.16 -4.67 -20.32
CA CYS A 23 6.88 -4.85 -19.63
C CYS A 23 5.93 -3.64 -19.81
N PHE A 24 6.46 -2.47 -20.18
CA PHE A 24 5.72 -1.20 -20.25
C PHE A 24 5.71 -0.54 -21.63
N PHE A 25 6.54 -0.96 -22.60
CA PHE A 25 6.88 -0.21 -23.81
C PHE A 25 6.27 -0.72 -25.11
N GLN A 26 5.04 -1.20 -25.11
CA GLN A 26 4.32 -1.27 -26.39
C GLN A 26 3.87 0.11 -26.94
N TYR A 27 4.22 1.24 -26.26
CA TYR A 27 3.58 2.54 -26.58
C TYR A 27 4.47 3.80 -26.66
N PHE A 28 5.83 3.74 -26.61
CA PHE A 28 6.62 5.00 -26.62
C PHE A 28 7.79 5.08 -27.60
N SER A 29 8.02 6.30 -28.15
CA SER A 29 9.04 6.59 -29.16
C SER A 29 10.44 6.85 -28.58
N ASN A 30 11.49 6.44 -29.32
CA ASN A 30 12.92 6.54 -28.99
C ASN A 30 13.45 7.94 -28.56
N ARG A 31 12.74 9.04 -28.85
CA ARG A 31 13.16 10.40 -28.47
C ARG A 31 13.04 10.71 -26.98
N LYS A 32 12.19 10.02 -26.23
CA LYS A 32 12.00 10.26 -24.80
C LYS A 32 13.03 9.53 -23.94
N LEU A 33 13.49 8.37 -24.39
CA LEU A 33 14.52 7.59 -23.71
C LEU A 33 15.87 8.34 -23.64
N SER A 34 16.25 9.03 -24.71
CA SER A 34 17.48 9.82 -24.77
C SER A 34 17.47 11.01 -23.80
N ARG A 35 16.32 11.62 -23.54
CA ARG A 35 16.18 12.72 -22.57
C ARG A 35 16.28 12.23 -21.12
N ILE A 36 15.78 11.05 -20.83
CA ILE A 36 15.92 10.44 -19.49
C ILE A 36 17.37 10.08 -19.22
N ILE A 37 18.06 9.49 -20.18
CA ILE A 37 19.50 9.18 -20.10
C ILE A 37 20.32 10.46 -19.92
N GLN A 38 20.07 11.50 -20.70
CA GLN A 38 20.76 12.79 -20.57
C GLN A 38 20.46 13.50 -19.25
N PHE A 39 19.26 13.34 -18.70
CA PHE A 39 18.92 13.91 -17.40
C PHE A 39 19.63 13.18 -16.26
N VAL A 40 19.66 11.84 -16.31
CA VAL A 40 20.42 11.02 -15.33
C VAL A 40 21.91 11.36 -15.40
N GLU A 41 22.48 11.50 -16.61
CA GLU A 41 23.88 11.89 -16.80
C GLU A 41 24.17 13.32 -16.32
N ARG A 42 23.27 14.28 -16.52
CA ARG A 42 23.43 15.65 -15.99
C ARG A 42 23.35 15.71 -14.47
N THR A 43 22.49 14.91 -13.85
CA THR A 43 22.33 14.90 -12.39
C THR A 43 23.50 14.20 -11.70
N THR A 44 24.17 13.25 -12.37
CA THR A 44 25.39 12.61 -11.86
C THR A 44 26.62 13.49 -12.03
N ASN A 45 26.70 14.31 -13.08
CA ASN A 45 27.87 15.18 -13.33
C ASN A 45 27.99 16.42 -12.43
N THR A 46 26.94 16.79 -11.69
CA THR A 46 26.97 17.89 -10.72
C THR A 46 27.36 17.49 -9.29
N LEU A 47 27.70 16.21 -9.07
CA LEU A 47 28.03 15.67 -7.75
C LEU A 47 29.50 15.23 -7.58
N ASP A 48 30.37 15.53 -8.54
CA ASP A 48 31.75 15.03 -8.57
C ASP A 48 32.79 15.98 -8.02
N GLU A 49 32.52 16.70 -6.95
CA GLU A 49 33.61 17.30 -6.14
C GLU A 49 33.13 17.59 -4.71
N LYS A 50 33.23 16.66 -3.83
CA LYS A 50 33.69 16.70 -2.43
C LYS A 50 33.16 15.53 -1.60
N GLU A 51 34.14 14.81 -1.07
CA GLU A 51 34.09 13.90 0.08
C GLU A 51 33.41 12.54 -0.14
N GLN A 52 34.18 11.53 0.20
CA GLN A 52 33.80 10.13 0.47
C GLN A 52 32.65 10.04 1.48
N GLU A 53 31.45 10.45 1.09
CA GLU A 53 30.24 10.06 1.77
C GLU A 53 29.66 8.87 1.00
N GLU A 54 29.31 7.82 1.74
CA GLU A 54 28.58 6.65 1.25
C GLU A 54 27.51 7.09 0.25
N GLU A 55 27.61 6.66 -1.01
CA GLU A 55 26.62 6.91 -2.05
C GLU A 55 25.24 6.50 -1.50
N LYS A 56 24.42 7.46 -1.19
CA LYS A 56 23.02 7.25 -0.81
C LYS A 56 22.30 6.66 -2.01
N ALA A 57 22.32 5.34 -2.11
CA ALA A 57 21.59 4.64 -3.16
C ALA A 57 20.11 5.05 -3.08
N MET A 58 19.58 5.52 -4.21
CA MET A 58 18.16 5.81 -4.36
C MET A 58 17.38 4.51 -4.13
N GLN A 59 16.47 4.52 -3.16
CA GLN A 59 15.64 3.37 -2.85
C GLN A 59 14.34 3.42 -3.68
N THR A 60 13.91 2.28 -4.14
CA THR A 60 12.70 2.12 -4.96
C THR A 60 11.64 1.37 -4.17
N SER A 61 10.39 1.76 -4.32
CA SER A 61 9.26 1.08 -3.71
C SER A 61 8.11 0.95 -4.69
N VAL A 62 7.30 -0.07 -4.47
CA VAL A 62 6.02 -0.27 -5.13
C VAL A 62 4.93 0.04 -4.11
N ILE A 63 3.92 0.84 -4.51
CA ILE A 63 2.74 1.12 -3.67
C ILE A 63 1.94 -0.17 -3.46
N GLY A 64 1.76 -0.94 -4.53
CA GLY A 64 1.13 -2.25 -4.58
C GLY A 64 1.37 -2.90 -5.93
N PHE A 65 1.14 -4.19 -6.05
CA PHE A 65 1.35 -4.96 -7.28
C PHE A 65 0.03 -5.51 -7.84
N PRO A 66 -0.20 -5.49 -9.18
CA PRO A 66 -1.43 -6.01 -9.78
C PRO A 66 -1.66 -7.50 -9.45
N ARG A 67 -2.76 -7.80 -8.75
CA ARG A 67 -3.04 -9.13 -8.20
C ARG A 67 -3.53 -10.19 -9.19
N ILE A 68 -4.04 -9.75 -10.34
CA ILE A 68 -4.85 -10.61 -11.22
C ILE A 68 -4.06 -11.72 -11.92
N GLY A 69 -2.73 -11.55 -12.05
CA GLY A 69 -1.86 -12.42 -12.84
C GLY A 69 -1.82 -12.05 -14.33
N THR A 70 -0.75 -12.46 -15.02
CA THR A 70 -0.50 -12.11 -16.44
C THR A 70 -1.56 -12.67 -17.38
N LEU A 71 -2.04 -13.88 -17.11
CA LEU A 71 -3.11 -14.56 -17.86
C LEU A 71 -4.46 -14.51 -17.12
N ARG A 72 -4.60 -13.62 -16.12
CA ARG A 72 -5.80 -13.45 -15.31
C ARG A 72 -6.14 -14.68 -14.47
N GLU A 73 -5.10 -15.37 -13.99
CA GLU A 73 -5.20 -16.64 -13.28
C GLU A 73 -6.09 -16.53 -12.04
N LEU A 74 -5.93 -15.46 -11.25
CA LEU A 74 -6.76 -15.24 -10.06
C LEU A 74 -8.26 -15.13 -10.43
N LYS A 75 -8.57 -14.43 -11.53
CA LYS A 75 -9.95 -14.28 -11.98
C LYS A 75 -10.56 -15.64 -12.29
N PHE A 76 -9.87 -16.42 -13.13
CA PHE A 76 -10.40 -17.72 -13.55
C PHE A 76 -10.48 -18.72 -12.39
N ALA A 77 -9.52 -18.73 -11.48
CA ALA A 77 -9.57 -19.56 -10.28
C ALA A 77 -10.77 -19.15 -9.39
N SER A 78 -10.96 -17.85 -9.16
CA SER A 78 -12.11 -17.35 -8.38
C SER A 78 -13.45 -17.73 -9.02
N GLU A 79 -13.58 -17.60 -10.34
CA GLU A 79 -14.80 -17.98 -11.06
C GLU A 79 -15.07 -19.49 -10.96
N LYS A 80 -14.05 -20.33 -11.05
CA LYS A 80 -14.18 -21.79 -10.85
C LYS A 80 -14.59 -22.14 -9.43
N TYR A 81 -13.99 -21.45 -8.44
CA TYR A 81 -14.37 -21.61 -7.04
C TYR A 81 -15.84 -21.29 -6.80
N PHE A 82 -16.34 -20.18 -7.34
CA PHE A 82 -17.75 -19.78 -7.22
C PHE A 82 -18.72 -20.72 -7.91
N ARG A 83 -18.26 -21.50 -8.89
CA ARG A 83 -19.04 -22.55 -9.54
C ARG A 83 -18.86 -23.94 -8.90
N ASN A 84 -18.13 -24.02 -7.78
CA ASN A 84 -17.75 -25.27 -7.11
C ASN A 84 -16.99 -26.25 -8.02
N GLU A 85 -16.25 -25.75 -9.01
CA GLU A 85 -15.40 -26.54 -9.91
C GLU A 85 -14.03 -26.85 -9.30
N ILE A 86 -13.56 -26.00 -8.38
CA ILE A 86 -12.34 -26.20 -7.58
C ILE A 86 -12.63 -25.97 -6.11
N LYS A 87 -11.78 -26.52 -5.25
CA LYS A 87 -11.83 -26.34 -3.80
C LYS A 87 -11.09 -25.08 -3.36
N ALA A 88 -11.31 -24.66 -2.09
CA ALA A 88 -10.65 -23.52 -1.48
C ALA A 88 -9.11 -23.63 -1.54
N GLU A 89 -8.58 -24.83 -1.30
CA GLU A 89 -7.14 -25.09 -1.31
C GLU A 89 -6.51 -24.78 -2.69
N GLU A 90 -7.20 -25.10 -3.78
CA GLU A 90 -6.73 -24.84 -5.15
C GLU A 90 -6.74 -23.34 -5.48
N LEU A 91 -7.76 -22.60 -5.02
CA LEU A 91 -7.81 -21.14 -5.15
C LEU A 91 -6.69 -20.49 -4.33
N LEU A 92 -6.49 -20.91 -3.08
CA LEU A 92 -5.44 -20.40 -2.21
C LEU A 92 -4.05 -20.73 -2.74
N GLN A 93 -3.85 -21.92 -3.32
CA GLN A 93 -2.59 -22.29 -3.96
C GLN A 93 -2.32 -21.41 -5.19
N THR A 94 -3.32 -21.15 -6.03
CA THR A 94 -3.19 -20.23 -7.17
C THR A 94 -2.78 -18.83 -6.69
N ALA A 95 -3.39 -18.34 -5.61
CA ALA A 95 -3.04 -17.07 -5.02
C ALA A 95 -1.60 -17.04 -4.50
N LYS A 96 -1.16 -18.12 -3.83
CA LYS A 96 0.21 -18.28 -3.33
C LYS A 96 1.24 -18.28 -4.47
N ASP A 97 0.97 -18.99 -5.56
CA ASP A 97 1.85 -19.03 -6.73
C ASP A 97 1.98 -17.65 -7.40
N LEU A 98 0.87 -16.90 -7.48
CA LEU A 98 0.86 -15.53 -7.99
C LEU A 98 1.67 -14.59 -7.10
N ARG A 99 1.47 -14.61 -5.78
CA ARG A 99 2.26 -13.79 -4.84
C ARG A 99 3.74 -14.05 -4.99
N LYS A 100 4.14 -15.34 -5.02
CA LYS A 100 5.54 -15.73 -5.25
C LYS A 100 6.09 -15.14 -6.55
N ALA A 101 5.36 -15.27 -7.65
CA ALA A 101 5.76 -14.72 -8.95
C ALA A 101 5.89 -13.18 -8.89
N HIS A 102 4.96 -12.49 -8.23
CA HIS A 102 4.98 -11.04 -8.09
C HIS A 102 6.18 -10.55 -7.25
N TRP A 103 6.50 -11.22 -6.14
CA TRP A 103 7.65 -10.88 -5.31
C TRP A 103 8.97 -11.13 -6.05
N MET A 104 9.08 -12.25 -6.77
CA MET A 104 10.26 -12.54 -7.58
C MET A 104 10.45 -11.50 -8.69
N THR A 105 9.39 -11.13 -9.40
CA THR A 105 9.42 -10.06 -10.41
C THR A 105 9.93 -8.74 -9.85
N GLN A 106 9.44 -8.33 -8.68
CA GLN A 106 9.89 -7.10 -8.01
C GLN A 106 11.37 -7.22 -7.59
N LYS A 107 11.77 -8.36 -7.02
CA LYS A 107 13.15 -8.63 -6.62
C LYS A 107 14.11 -8.58 -7.81
N GLU A 108 13.76 -9.23 -8.91
CA GLU A 108 14.55 -9.24 -10.16
C GLU A 108 14.64 -7.84 -10.79
N ALA A 109 13.60 -7.02 -10.66
CA ALA A 109 13.61 -5.64 -11.08
C ALA A 109 14.43 -4.71 -10.17
N GLY A 110 14.99 -5.21 -9.07
CA GLY A 110 15.81 -4.43 -8.13
C GLY A 110 15.00 -3.48 -7.25
N ILE A 111 13.71 -3.78 -7.01
CA ILE A 111 12.88 -2.99 -6.08
C ILE A 111 13.41 -3.18 -4.66
N THR A 112 13.68 -2.06 -3.97
CA THR A 112 14.22 -2.08 -2.60
C THR A 112 13.13 -2.44 -1.58
N PHE A 113 11.94 -1.83 -1.69
CA PHE A 113 10.81 -2.07 -0.81
C PHE A 113 9.70 -2.81 -1.56
N ILE A 114 9.77 -4.13 -1.51
CA ILE A 114 8.77 -5.02 -2.10
C ILE A 114 7.55 -5.06 -1.21
N SER A 115 6.35 -4.93 -1.78
CA SER A 115 5.08 -4.98 -1.05
C SER A 115 4.63 -6.41 -0.75
N SER A 116 3.90 -6.58 0.36
CA SER A 116 3.07 -7.74 0.66
C SER A 116 1.75 -7.29 1.27
N ASN A 117 0.80 -8.18 1.48
CA ASN A 117 -0.57 -7.91 1.89
C ASN A 117 -1.35 -6.96 0.94
N ASP A 118 -0.77 -6.61 -0.20
CA ASP A 118 -1.40 -5.89 -1.29
C ASP A 118 -2.15 -6.82 -2.27
N PHE A 119 -1.96 -8.12 -2.12
CA PHE A 119 -2.68 -9.14 -2.86
C PHE A 119 -4.02 -9.44 -2.19
N SER A 120 -5.12 -9.06 -2.83
CA SER A 120 -6.49 -9.29 -2.33
C SER A 120 -7.22 -10.29 -3.21
N HIS A 121 -8.05 -11.14 -2.61
CA HIS A 121 -9.00 -11.95 -3.39
C HIS A 121 -10.10 -11.06 -4.01
N TYR A 122 -10.43 -9.95 -3.38
CA TYR A 122 -11.43 -9.00 -3.86
C TYR A 122 -10.91 -7.57 -3.83
N ASP A 123 -10.75 -6.92 -2.66
CA ASP A 123 -10.15 -5.59 -2.51
C ASP A 123 -9.47 -5.41 -1.14
N LEU A 124 -8.53 -4.45 -1.06
CA LEU A 124 -7.70 -4.21 0.12
C LEU A 124 -8.50 -3.62 1.30
N VAL A 125 -9.59 -2.89 1.03
CA VAL A 125 -10.44 -2.35 2.10
C VAL A 125 -11.18 -3.48 2.79
N LEU A 126 -11.72 -4.43 2.02
CA LEU A 126 -12.35 -5.63 2.57
C LEU A 126 -11.36 -6.49 3.35
N ASP A 127 -10.14 -6.68 2.81
CA ASP A 127 -9.07 -7.40 3.52
C ASP A 127 -8.76 -6.74 4.87
N THR A 128 -8.67 -5.40 4.88
CA THR A 128 -8.41 -4.64 6.11
C THR A 128 -9.60 -4.71 7.07
N ALA A 129 -10.84 -4.70 6.57
CA ALA A 129 -12.02 -4.87 7.39
C ALA A 129 -12.01 -6.23 8.11
N VAL A 130 -11.68 -7.31 7.39
CA VAL A 130 -11.55 -8.66 7.99
C VAL A 130 -10.37 -8.71 8.96
N LEU A 131 -9.24 -8.09 8.62
CA LEU A 131 -8.07 -8.00 9.51
C LEU A 131 -8.45 -7.34 10.86
N LEU A 132 -9.33 -6.36 10.82
CA LEU A 132 -9.80 -5.60 11.99
C LEU A 132 -11.07 -6.16 12.64
N GLY A 133 -11.55 -7.35 12.24
CA GLY A 133 -12.75 -7.96 12.79
C GLY A 133 -14.06 -7.24 12.42
N ILE A 134 -14.04 -6.32 11.45
CA ILE A 134 -15.23 -5.61 10.98
C ILE A 134 -16.02 -6.53 10.04
N VAL A 135 -16.73 -7.48 10.63
CA VAL A 135 -17.57 -8.45 9.93
C VAL A 135 -19.00 -8.32 10.49
N PRO A 136 -19.97 -7.82 9.71
CA PRO A 136 -21.35 -7.69 10.18
C PRO A 136 -21.94 -9.01 10.64
N LYS A 137 -22.77 -8.97 11.68
CA LYS A 137 -23.34 -10.12 12.35
C LYS A 137 -24.09 -11.08 11.41
N ARG A 138 -24.82 -10.52 10.43
CA ARG A 138 -25.53 -11.31 9.42
C ARG A 138 -24.65 -12.27 8.60
N TYR A 139 -23.34 -11.99 8.48
CA TYR A 139 -22.38 -12.89 7.81
C TYR A 139 -21.77 -13.89 8.80
N GLN A 140 -21.56 -13.49 10.06
CA GLN A 140 -21.08 -14.38 11.12
C GLN A 140 -22.09 -15.48 11.43
N GLU A 141 -23.38 -15.17 11.43
CA GLU A 141 -24.49 -16.10 11.65
C GLU A 141 -24.58 -17.20 10.61
N LEU A 142 -24.03 -16.99 9.41
CA LEU A 142 -23.96 -18.02 8.37
C LEU A 142 -23.04 -19.19 8.72
N GLN A 143 -22.11 -19.01 9.67
CA GLN A 143 -21.13 -20.00 10.11
C GLN A 143 -20.33 -20.63 8.94
N LEU A 144 -20.00 -19.82 7.95
CA LEU A 144 -19.21 -20.23 6.79
C LEU A 144 -17.70 -20.28 7.14
N SER A 145 -16.91 -20.87 6.24
CA SER A 145 -15.46 -20.74 6.32
C SER A 145 -15.03 -19.27 6.25
N ALA A 146 -13.84 -18.94 6.73
CA ALA A 146 -13.32 -17.55 6.64
C ALA A 146 -13.31 -17.03 5.21
N LEU A 147 -12.90 -17.87 4.24
CA LEU A 147 -12.88 -17.51 2.82
C LEU A 147 -14.29 -17.30 2.26
N ASP A 148 -15.23 -18.17 2.61
CA ASP A 148 -16.62 -18.04 2.16
C ASP A 148 -17.31 -16.84 2.80
N THR A 149 -17.05 -16.54 4.08
CA THR A 149 -17.53 -15.34 4.76
C THR A 149 -17.00 -14.08 4.06
N TYR A 150 -15.71 -14.06 3.72
CA TYR A 150 -15.09 -12.97 2.95
C TYR A 150 -15.81 -12.76 1.59
N PHE A 151 -16.05 -13.84 0.85
CA PHE A 151 -16.78 -13.75 -0.42
C PHE A 151 -18.26 -13.46 -0.26
N ALA A 152 -18.90 -13.90 0.82
CA ALA A 152 -20.28 -13.55 1.15
C ALA A 152 -20.43 -12.04 1.38
N MET A 153 -19.48 -11.40 2.06
CA MET A 153 -19.45 -9.95 2.20
C MET A 153 -19.30 -9.24 0.85
N ALA A 154 -18.44 -9.75 -0.04
CA ALA A 154 -18.17 -9.14 -1.34
C ALA A 154 -19.28 -9.32 -2.37
N ARG A 155 -19.99 -10.46 -2.35
CA ARG A 155 -20.88 -10.91 -3.43
C ARG A 155 -22.30 -11.30 -2.98
N GLY A 156 -22.51 -11.35 -1.67
CA GLY A 156 -23.68 -12.03 -1.11
C GLY A 156 -23.49 -13.55 -1.05
N TYR A 157 -24.41 -14.19 -0.38
CA TYR A 157 -24.45 -15.64 -0.24
C TYR A 157 -25.90 -16.12 -0.35
N GLN A 158 -26.12 -17.22 -1.10
CA GLN A 158 -27.36 -17.95 -1.18
C GLN A 158 -27.05 -19.43 -1.07
N GLY A 159 -27.60 -20.09 -0.05
CA GLY A 159 -27.31 -21.50 0.18
C GLY A 159 -27.96 -22.04 1.45
N THR A 160 -27.51 -23.22 1.85
CA THR A 160 -28.08 -23.96 2.99
C THR A 160 -27.95 -23.24 4.33
N SER A 161 -26.96 -22.38 4.48
CA SER A 161 -26.72 -21.61 5.72
C SER A 161 -27.54 -20.33 5.81
N GLY A 162 -28.23 -19.94 4.75
CA GLY A 162 -29.05 -18.72 4.71
C GLY A 162 -28.97 -17.98 3.39
N ASP A 163 -29.53 -16.77 3.39
CA ASP A 163 -29.52 -15.85 2.23
C ASP A 163 -29.15 -14.45 2.74
N VAL A 164 -28.03 -13.91 2.23
CA VAL A 164 -27.54 -12.60 2.63
C VAL A 164 -27.07 -11.81 1.41
N LYS A 165 -27.43 -10.53 1.34
CA LYS A 165 -26.98 -9.63 0.29
C LYS A 165 -25.54 -9.21 0.52
N ALA A 166 -24.80 -8.93 -0.55
CA ALA A 166 -23.46 -8.33 -0.49
C ALA A 166 -23.47 -6.98 0.22
N LEU A 167 -22.32 -6.61 0.76
CA LEU A 167 -22.05 -5.24 1.19
C LEU A 167 -22.10 -4.29 -0.01
N ALA A 168 -22.33 -3.02 0.26
CA ALA A 168 -22.37 -2.00 -0.79
C ALA A 168 -20.99 -1.83 -1.45
N MET A 169 -20.98 -1.49 -2.72
CA MET A 169 -19.79 -1.11 -3.47
C MET A 169 -19.77 0.38 -3.75
N LYS A 170 -18.61 1.01 -3.60
CA LYS A 170 -18.35 2.39 -4.02
C LYS A 170 -17.09 2.47 -4.86
N LYS A 171 -16.99 3.52 -5.69
CA LYS A 171 -15.76 3.77 -6.46
C LYS A 171 -14.59 4.04 -5.51
N TRP A 172 -13.44 3.43 -5.86
CA TRP A 172 -12.17 3.72 -5.22
C TRP A 172 -11.65 5.06 -5.74
N PHE A 173 -11.97 6.13 -5.01
CA PHE A 173 -11.64 7.52 -5.34
C PHE A 173 -11.99 7.90 -6.79
N ASN A 174 -11.01 8.42 -7.54
CA ASN A 174 -11.17 8.85 -8.95
C ASN A 174 -10.95 7.71 -9.97
N THR A 175 -10.81 6.46 -9.54
CA THR A 175 -10.57 5.32 -10.41
C THR A 175 -11.86 4.66 -10.90
N ASN A 176 -11.74 3.73 -11.85
CA ASN A 176 -12.83 2.82 -12.25
C ASN A 176 -12.91 1.56 -11.37
N TYR A 177 -12.01 1.39 -10.40
CA TYR A 177 -12.09 0.32 -9.42
C TYR A 177 -13.13 0.64 -8.35
N HIS A 178 -13.61 -0.41 -7.69
CA HIS A 178 -14.57 -0.31 -6.60
C HIS A 178 -14.01 -1.02 -5.39
N TYR A 179 -14.41 -0.57 -4.22
CA TYR A 179 -14.15 -1.23 -2.95
C TYR A 179 -15.47 -1.64 -2.30
N ILE A 180 -15.42 -2.69 -1.50
CA ILE A 180 -16.53 -3.11 -0.65
C ILE A 180 -16.55 -2.20 0.58
N VAL A 181 -17.69 -1.57 0.83
CA VAL A 181 -17.88 -0.65 1.98
C VAL A 181 -18.01 -1.48 3.25
N PRO A 182 -17.05 -1.39 4.19
CA PRO A 182 -17.19 -2.07 5.47
C PRO A 182 -18.39 -1.50 6.24
N GLU A 183 -19.09 -2.36 6.97
CA GLU A 183 -20.18 -1.95 7.84
C GLU A 183 -19.85 -2.33 9.29
N ALA A 184 -19.87 -1.34 10.19
CA ALA A 184 -19.80 -1.54 11.62
C ALA A 184 -21.18 -1.33 12.25
N GLU A 185 -21.59 -2.28 13.05
CA GLU A 185 -22.82 -2.28 13.83
C GLU A 185 -22.49 -1.86 15.29
N ASP A 186 -23.49 -1.52 16.10
CA ASP A 186 -23.26 -1.01 17.47
C ASP A 186 -22.51 -2.00 18.38
N ASP A 187 -22.62 -3.28 18.12
CA ASP A 187 -21.93 -4.36 18.82
C ASP A 187 -20.62 -4.83 18.14
N THR A 188 -20.23 -4.19 17.03
CA THR A 188 -18.95 -4.47 16.39
C THR A 188 -17.79 -4.13 17.32
N VAL A 189 -16.93 -5.07 17.56
CA VAL A 189 -15.68 -4.91 18.32
C VAL A 189 -14.52 -4.91 17.33
N ILE A 190 -13.89 -3.74 17.15
CA ILE A 190 -12.74 -3.61 16.26
C ILE A 190 -11.48 -4.07 17.01
N HIS A 191 -10.80 -5.08 16.48
CA HIS A 191 -9.59 -5.67 17.06
C HIS A 191 -8.78 -6.39 15.97
N LEU A 192 -7.51 -6.66 16.22
CA LEU A 192 -6.70 -7.45 15.29
C LEU A 192 -7.21 -8.90 15.27
N SER A 193 -7.91 -9.29 14.19
CA SER A 193 -8.68 -10.54 14.12
C SER A 193 -8.09 -11.58 13.17
N ALA A 194 -7.32 -11.18 12.16
CA ALA A 194 -6.84 -12.09 11.13
C ALA A 194 -5.32 -12.03 10.95
N SER A 195 -4.75 -13.12 10.48
CA SER A 195 -3.29 -13.31 10.33
C SER A 195 -2.76 -13.05 8.92
N LYS A 196 -3.62 -12.83 7.91
CA LYS A 196 -3.24 -12.75 6.48
C LYS A 196 -1.99 -11.90 6.23
N LEU A 197 -1.92 -10.71 6.84
CA LEU A 197 -0.78 -9.80 6.69
C LEU A 197 0.53 -10.48 7.11
N PHE A 198 0.51 -11.17 8.24
CA PHE A 198 1.67 -11.84 8.82
C PHE A 198 2.01 -13.13 8.09
N ASP A 199 1.00 -13.87 7.64
CA ASP A 199 1.15 -15.10 6.87
C ASP A 199 1.83 -14.80 5.52
N GLU A 200 1.39 -13.76 4.80
CA GLU A 200 2.02 -13.35 3.54
C GLU A 200 3.45 -12.81 3.74
N TYR A 201 3.71 -12.09 4.86
CA TYR A 201 5.05 -11.68 5.20
C TYR A 201 5.97 -12.89 5.46
N ALA A 202 5.50 -13.88 6.23
CA ALA A 202 6.24 -15.11 6.50
C ALA A 202 6.49 -15.90 5.22
N GLU A 203 5.49 -16.01 4.34
CA GLU A 203 5.60 -16.65 3.02
C GLU A 203 6.68 -16.00 2.15
N ALA A 204 6.75 -14.67 2.11
CA ALA A 204 7.80 -13.96 1.38
C ALA A 204 9.19 -14.15 2.03
N LYS A 205 9.24 -14.15 3.36
CA LYS A 205 10.47 -14.36 4.15
C LYS A 205 11.08 -15.74 3.89
N GLU A 206 10.25 -16.78 3.71
CA GLU A 206 10.72 -18.13 3.31
C GLU A 206 11.42 -18.13 1.94
N LEU A 207 11.08 -17.20 1.06
CA LEU A 207 11.74 -16.96 -0.23
C LEU A 207 12.99 -16.07 -0.14
N GLY A 208 13.40 -15.68 1.08
CA GLY A 208 14.49 -14.73 1.31
C GLY A 208 14.17 -13.32 0.86
N ILE A 209 12.90 -12.90 0.97
CA ILE A 209 12.43 -11.57 0.60
C ILE A 209 11.82 -10.89 1.84
N ALA A 210 12.46 -9.82 2.30
CA ALA A 210 11.88 -8.96 3.32
C ALA A 210 10.92 -7.98 2.63
N THR A 211 9.63 -8.14 2.91
CA THR A 211 8.59 -7.29 2.32
C THR A 211 8.17 -6.17 3.28
N LYS A 212 7.45 -5.21 2.73
CA LYS A 212 6.77 -4.14 3.42
C LYS A 212 5.26 -4.40 3.30
N PRO A 213 4.59 -4.94 4.33
CA PRO A 213 3.14 -5.12 4.30
C PRO A 213 2.40 -3.80 4.09
N VAL A 214 1.35 -3.87 3.29
CA VAL A 214 0.45 -2.74 2.98
C VAL A 214 -0.91 -2.98 3.61
N VAL A 215 -1.44 -1.98 4.29
CA VAL A 215 -2.78 -2.02 4.90
C VAL A 215 -3.43 -0.65 4.74
N ILE A 216 -4.75 -0.59 4.63
CA ILE A 216 -5.46 0.69 4.66
C ILE A 216 -5.22 1.34 6.02
N GLY A 217 -4.85 2.61 6.05
CA GLY A 217 -4.58 3.34 7.28
C GLY A 217 -5.85 3.65 8.09
N ALA A 218 -5.65 3.96 9.36
CA ALA A 218 -6.73 4.08 10.34
C ALA A 218 -7.74 5.19 9.98
N TYR A 219 -7.25 6.34 9.50
CA TYR A 219 -8.11 7.46 9.12
C TYR A 219 -8.95 7.10 7.89
N THR A 220 -8.33 6.58 6.83
CA THR A 220 -9.05 6.15 5.63
C THR A 220 -10.06 5.05 5.97
N MET A 221 -9.68 4.07 6.80
CA MET A 221 -10.59 2.99 7.19
C MET A 221 -11.84 3.52 7.88
N LEU A 222 -11.68 4.45 8.82
CA LEU A 222 -12.79 5.11 9.52
C LEU A 222 -13.68 5.91 8.55
N LYS A 223 -13.08 6.66 7.62
CA LYS A 223 -13.81 7.50 6.64
C LYS A 223 -14.54 6.68 5.56
N LEU A 224 -14.11 5.44 5.31
CA LEU A 224 -14.74 4.56 4.31
C LEU A 224 -15.76 3.61 4.93
N CYS A 225 -15.71 3.36 6.23
CA CYS A 225 -16.65 2.52 6.94
C CYS A 225 -18.03 3.17 7.02
N ARG A 226 -19.07 2.35 6.93
CA ARG A 226 -20.45 2.73 7.19
C ARG A 226 -20.85 2.25 8.58
N PHE A 227 -21.34 3.18 9.39
CA PHE A 227 -21.89 2.89 10.70
C PHE A 227 -23.41 2.74 10.57
N THR A 228 -23.95 1.58 10.96
CA THR A 228 -25.33 1.18 10.66
C THR A 228 -26.26 1.16 11.87
N GLY A 229 -25.73 1.52 13.06
CA GLY A 229 -26.48 1.61 14.30
C GLY A 229 -26.63 3.04 14.81
N GLU A 230 -26.72 3.18 16.13
CA GLU A 230 -26.76 4.47 16.83
C GLU A 230 -25.37 5.06 17.02
N LYS A 231 -24.35 4.19 17.20
CA LYS A 231 -22.94 4.58 17.31
C LYS A 231 -22.45 5.29 16.04
N LYS A 232 -21.60 6.28 16.24
CA LYS A 232 -20.95 7.07 15.18
C LYS A 232 -19.49 6.70 15.05
N ALA A 233 -18.81 7.25 14.05
CA ALA A 233 -17.39 7.02 13.81
C ALA A 233 -16.53 7.30 15.05
N GLU A 234 -16.88 8.35 15.80
CA GLU A 234 -16.17 8.78 17.01
C GLU A 234 -16.15 7.71 18.11
N ASP A 235 -17.22 6.91 18.21
CA ASP A 235 -17.37 5.86 19.22
C ASP A 235 -16.42 4.66 18.96
N PHE A 236 -15.92 4.52 17.73
CA PHE A 236 -15.01 3.44 17.32
C PHE A 236 -13.54 3.85 17.29
N ILE A 237 -13.21 5.12 17.54
CA ILE A 237 -11.83 5.62 17.49
C ILE A 237 -10.93 4.85 18.45
N GLY A 238 -11.39 4.61 19.68
CA GLY A 238 -10.62 3.89 20.69
C GLY A 238 -10.27 2.47 20.29
N ASP A 239 -11.27 1.71 19.84
CA ASP A 239 -11.09 0.32 19.42
C ASP A 239 -10.21 0.24 18.16
N LEU A 240 -10.45 1.13 17.19
CA LEU A 240 -9.65 1.21 15.96
C LEU A 240 -8.19 1.53 16.27
N THR A 241 -7.93 2.52 17.13
CA THR A 241 -6.58 2.87 17.58
C THR A 241 -5.90 1.68 18.24
N ALA A 242 -6.59 1.00 19.17
CA ALA A 242 -6.06 -0.18 19.86
C ALA A 242 -5.72 -1.31 18.87
N ALA A 243 -6.57 -1.55 17.86
CA ALA A 243 -6.32 -2.56 16.83
C ALA A 243 -5.07 -2.27 16.00
N TYR A 244 -4.84 -1.00 15.60
CA TYR A 244 -3.61 -0.62 14.88
C TYR A 244 -2.38 -0.64 15.77
N GLN A 245 -2.50 -0.33 17.05
CA GLN A 245 -1.43 -0.51 18.02
C GLN A 245 -1.05 -1.98 18.18
N GLU A 246 -2.04 -2.87 18.26
CA GLU A 246 -1.81 -4.32 18.31
C GLU A 246 -1.16 -4.82 17.02
N LEU A 247 -1.58 -4.33 15.85
CA LEU A 247 -0.95 -4.62 14.57
C LEU A 247 0.53 -4.24 14.58
N LEU A 248 0.89 -3.05 15.08
CA LEU A 248 2.28 -2.62 15.15
C LEU A 248 3.09 -3.46 16.15
N LYS A 249 2.52 -3.83 17.30
CA LYS A 249 3.15 -4.75 18.25
C LYS A 249 3.41 -6.12 17.64
N GLU A 250 2.46 -6.63 16.85
CA GLU A 250 2.65 -7.91 16.17
C GLU A 250 3.70 -7.79 15.05
N CYS A 251 3.73 -6.67 14.31
CA CYS A 251 4.80 -6.39 13.35
C CYS A 251 6.20 -6.43 14.02
N GLN A 252 6.33 -5.88 15.23
CA GLN A 252 7.59 -5.94 15.97
C GLN A 252 7.97 -7.36 16.37
N LYS A 253 7.01 -8.17 16.87
CA LYS A 253 7.25 -9.59 17.22
C LYS A 253 7.70 -10.39 16.00
N GLN A 254 7.12 -10.13 14.82
CA GLN A 254 7.48 -10.78 13.56
C GLN A 254 8.76 -10.22 12.92
N GLN A 255 9.37 -9.18 13.55
CA GLN A 255 10.54 -8.47 13.03
C GLN A 255 10.31 -7.84 11.65
N ILE A 256 9.12 -7.34 11.40
CA ILE A 256 8.78 -6.57 10.21
C ILE A 256 9.43 -5.21 10.31
N ALA A 257 10.33 -4.91 9.36
CA ALA A 257 11.12 -3.67 9.39
C ALA A 257 10.30 -2.44 8.98
N TRP A 258 9.34 -2.61 8.08
CA TRP A 258 8.47 -1.57 7.56
C TRP A 258 7.04 -2.06 7.39
N VAL A 259 6.08 -1.20 7.71
CA VAL A 259 4.66 -1.34 7.33
C VAL A 259 4.22 -0.07 6.60
N GLN A 260 3.36 -0.22 5.61
CA GLN A 260 2.76 0.89 4.87
C GLN A 260 1.30 1.04 5.25
N PHE A 261 0.92 2.24 5.69
CA PHE A 261 -0.47 2.65 5.86
C PHE A 261 -0.91 3.48 4.67
N ASP A 262 -1.85 2.96 3.90
CA ASP A 262 -2.44 3.68 2.77
C ASP A 262 -3.52 4.63 3.26
N GLU A 263 -3.27 5.93 3.11
CA GLU A 263 -4.15 7.00 3.57
C GLU A 263 -4.63 7.91 2.41
N PRO A 264 -5.28 7.34 1.38
CA PRO A 264 -5.77 8.16 0.28
C PRO A 264 -6.92 9.10 0.68
N ALA A 265 -7.56 8.92 1.84
CA ALA A 265 -8.57 9.86 2.30
C ALA A 265 -8.00 11.23 2.69
N LEU A 266 -6.70 11.33 2.99
CA LEU A 266 -6.01 12.59 3.30
C LEU A 266 -5.91 13.57 2.12
N VAL A 267 -6.19 13.13 0.89
CA VAL A 267 -6.20 14.02 -0.29
C VAL A 267 -7.57 14.67 -0.54
N ARG A 268 -8.58 14.33 0.26
CA ARG A 268 -9.87 15.00 0.23
C ARG A 268 -9.80 16.32 0.96
N ASP A 269 -10.77 17.21 0.70
CA ASP A 269 -10.92 18.41 1.49
C ASP A 269 -11.17 18.02 2.97
N MET A 270 -10.35 18.56 3.87
CA MET A 270 -10.39 18.28 5.30
C MET A 270 -10.71 19.55 6.06
N ASP A 271 -11.67 19.48 6.95
CA ASP A 271 -11.93 20.53 7.92
C ASP A 271 -11.10 20.34 9.21
N ALA A 272 -11.25 21.28 10.15
CA ALA A 272 -10.50 21.22 11.41
C ALA A 272 -10.83 19.97 12.25
N GLN A 273 -12.05 19.43 12.14
CA GLN A 273 -12.44 18.21 12.85
C GLN A 273 -11.79 16.98 12.22
N ASP A 274 -11.65 16.97 10.90
CA ASP A 274 -10.95 15.91 10.16
C ASP A 274 -9.46 15.87 10.52
N VAL A 275 -8.81 17.04 10.60
CA VAL A 275 -7.41 17.15 11.02
C VAL A 275 -7.24 16.69 12.47
N GLU A 276 -8.11 17.13 13.39
CA GLU A 276 -8.10 16.68 14.79
C GLU A 276 -8.31 15.16 14.90
N LEU A 277 -9.24 14.60 14.13
CA LEU A 277 -9.45 13.15 14.08
C LEU A 277 -8.21 12.40 13.62
N PHE A 278 -7.52 12.90 12.59
CA PHE A 278 -6.27 12.33 12.11
C PHE A 278 -5.21 12.35 13.22
N HIS A 279 -5.06 13.45 13.95
CA HIS A 279 -4.16 13.55 15.11
C HIS A 279 -4.52 12.54 16.20
N ARG A 280 -5.78 12.50 16.63
CA ARG A 280 -6.24 11.58 17.69
C ARG A 280 -5.93 10.11 17.37
N LEU A 281 -6.03 9.71 16.10
CA LEU A 281 -5.70 8.36 15.66
C LEU A 281 -4.17 8.14 15.67
N TYR A 282 -3.42 8.96 14.98
CA TYR A 282 -2.02 8.67 14.71
C TYR A 282 -1.06 9.04 15.82
N ASP A 283 -1.35 10.05 16.63
CA ASP A 283 -0.56 10.33 17.84
C ASP A 283 -0.56 9.13 18.80
N ALA A 284 -1.68 8.40 18.88
CA ALA A 284 -1.76 7.20 19.70
C ALA A 284 -1.19 5.95 18.99
N VAL A 285 -1.54 5.72 17.71
CA VAL A 285 -1.07 4.55 16.95
C VAL A 285 0.44 4.51 16.87
N LEU A 286 1.09 5.64 16.56
CA LEU A 286 2.54 5.71 16.36
C LEU A 286 3.36 5.53 17.65
N GLN A 287 2.76 5.69 18.83
CA GLN A 287 3.44 5.40 20.11
C GLN A 287 3.87 3.93 20.23
N GLU A 288 3.17 3.02 19.57
CA GLU A 288 3.41 1.58 19.65
C GLU A 288 4.24 1.03 18.47
N LYS A 289 4.78 1.90 17.59
CA LYS A 289 5.55 1.43 16.43
C LYS A 289 6.88 0.75 16.78
N GLY A 290 7.52 1.14 17.88
CA GLY A 290 8.78 0.58 18.35
C GLY A 290 9.85 0.57 17.25
N ASN A 291 10.36 -0.62 16.92
CA ASN A 291 11.35 -0.82 15.85
C ASN A 291 10.74 -1.03 14.46
N CYS A 292 9.42 -1.17 14.34
CA CYS A 292 8.73 -1.26 13.07
C CYS A 292 8.53 0.15 12.50
N ARG A 293 9.15 0.46 11.38
CA ARG A 293 9.02 1.76 10.72
C ARG A 293 7.69 1.86 9.98
N VAL A 294 7.05 3.01 10.10
CA VAL A 294 5.74 3.28 9.49
C VAL A 294 5.89 4.25 8.32
N LEU A 295 5.51 3.78 7.13
CA LEU A 295 5.33 4.60 5.94
C LEU A 295 3.85 4.95 5.79
N VAL A 296 3.49 6.23 5.85
CA VAL A 296 2.17 6.69 5.41
C VAL A 296 2.23 6.98 3.91
N GLN A 297 1.32 6.40 3.14
CA GLN A 297 1.28 6.54 1.68
C GLN A 297 -0.01 7.22 1.24
N THR A 298 0.11 8.33 0.53
CA THR A 298 -1.01 9.05 -0.08
C THR A 298 -0.95 8.98 -1.60
N TYR A 299 -2.10 9.00 -2.25
CA TYR A 299 -2.25 8.99 -3.70
C TYR A 299 -3.64 9.54 -4.10
N PHE A 300 -3.83 9.88 -5.39
CA PHE A 300 -5.02 10.50 -6.00
C PHE A 300 -5.18 12.01 -5.75
N GLY A 301 -4.16 12.67 -5.23
CA GLY A 301 -4.17 14.11 -5.00
C GLY A 301 -3.07 14.57 -4.05
N ASP A 302 -3.11 15.83 -3.69
CA ASP A 302 -2.22 16.42 -2.69
C ASP A 302 -2.90 16.50 -1.30
N VAL A 303 -2.10 16.64 -0.27
CA VAL A 303 -2.52 16.65 1.13
C VAL A 303 -2.47 18.07 1.71
N ARG A 304 -2.95 19.06 0.96
CA ARG A 304 -2.80 20.49 1.27
C ARG A 304 -3.31 20.87 2.65
N ASP A 305 -4.42 20.28 3.06
CA ASP A 305 -5.10 20.66 4.32
C ASP A 305 -4.44 20.04 5.56
N VAL A 306 -3.60 19.00 5.38
CA VAL A 306 -2.98 18.25 6.49
C VAL A 306 -1.47 18.11 6.32
N TYR A 307 -0.84 18.79 5.34
CA TYR A 307 0.57 18.61 5.01
C TYR A 307 1.51 18.89 6.19
N GLN A 308 1.29 19.98 6.92
CA GLN A 308 2.13 20.37 8.04
C GLN A 308 1.99 19.38 9.20
N ASP A 309 0.78 18.97 9.51
CA ASP A 309 0.48 17.97 10.53
C ASP A 309 1.10 16.63 10.19
N LEU A 310 0.86 16.15 8.96
CA LEU A 310 1.43 14.91 8.45
C LEU A 310 2.97 14.88 8.53
N THR A 311 3.63 16.01 8.20
CA THR A 311 5.09 16.11 8.24
C THR A 311 5.65 16.32 9.64
N ALA A 312 4.85 16.75 10.60
CA ALA A 312 5.22 16.92 12.01
C ALA A 312 5.09 15.61 12.80
N MET A 313 4.23 14.68 12.38
CA MET A 313 4.04 13.39 13.05
C MET A 313 5.25 12.46 12.93
N ASP A 314 5.35 11.51 13.85
CA ASP A 314 6.47 10.56 13.96
C ASP A 314 6.37 9.38 12.96
N PHE A 315 5.99 9.66 11.71
CA PHE A 315 6.13 8.71 10.62
C PHE A 315 7.58 8.57 10.19
N ASP A 316 8.01 7.34 9.87
CA ASP A 316 9.36 7.06 9.37
C ASP A 316 9.49 7.29 7.87
N GLY A 317 8.36 7.38 7.17
CA GLY A 317 8.29 7.72 5.77
C GLY A 317 6.93 8.31 5.39
N ILE A 318 6.96 9.22 4.39
CA ILE A 318 5.75 9.83 3.83
C ILE A 318 5.82 9.70 2.32
N GLY A 319 4.84 9.01 1.74
CA GLY A 319 4.63 8.87 0.30
C GLY A 319 3.63 9.92 -0.19
N LEU A 320 4.06 10.79 -1.11
CA LEU A 320 3.25 11.86 -1.67
C LEU A 320 3.03 11.65 -3.17
N ASP A 321 1.83 12.01 -3.64
CA ASP A 321 1.48 11.97 -5.06
C ASP A 321 1.99 13.23 -5.78
N PHE A 322 2.82 13.03 -6.81
CA PHE A 322 3.36 14.10 -7.67
C PHE A 322 2.69 14.14 -9.06
N LEU A 323 1.77 13.23 -9.32
CA LEU A 323 1.03 13.17 -10.58
C LEU A 323 -0.28 13.94 -10.50
N GLU A 324 -1.13 13.51 -9.57
CA GLU A 324 -2.43 14.10 -9.35
C GLU A 324 -2.39 15.17 -8.24
N GLY A 325 -1.37 15.11 -7.37
CA GLY A 325 -1.12 16.10 -6.32
C GLY A 325 -0.49 17.37 -6.88
N LYS A 326 -1.31 18.25 -7.44
CA LYS A 326 -0.87 19.47 -8.14
C LYS A 326 -0.11 20.44 -7.24
N GLU A 327 -0.50 20.51 -5.97
CA GLU A 327 0.12 21.39 -4.97
C GLU A 327 1.30 20.73 -4.24
N THR A 328 1.56 19.44 -4.43
CA THR A 328 2.59 18.69 -3.67
C THR A 328 3.96 19.35 -3.72
N VAL A 329 4.41 19.80 -4.90
CA VAL A 329 5.71 20.47 -5.04
C VAL A 329 5.72 21.80 -4.29
N ARG A 330 4.64 22.58 -4.43
CA ARG A 330 4.51 23.89 -3.78
C ARG A 330 4.46 23.75 -2.25
N LEU A 331 3.78 22.73 -1.72
CA LEU A 331 3.75 22.43 -0.29
C LEU A 331 5.16 22.13 0.23
N ILE A 332 5.93 21.32 -0.51
CA ILE A 332 7.31 21.00 -0.15
C ILE A 332 8.21 22.25 -0.19
N GLU A 333 8.04 23.10 -1.19
CA GLU A 333 8.80 24.35 -1.32
C GLU A 333 8.45 25.33 -0.20
N ALA A 334 7.19 25.43 0.18
CA ALA A 334 6.71 26.38 1.21
C ALA A 334 7.04 25.93 2.63
N TYR A 335 6.89 24.66 2.94
CA TYR A 335 6.97 24.14 4.32
C TYR A 335 8.16 23.21 4.55
N GLY A 336 8.89 22.85 3.51
CA GLY A 336 9.98 21.88 3.57
C GLY A 336 9.49 20.43 3.64
N LEU A 337 10.46 19.52 3.73
CA LEU A 337 10.22 18.11 4.04
C LEU A 337 10.72 17.86 5.45
N SER A 338 9.93 17.18 6.28
CA SER A 338 10.40 16.71 7.57
C SER A 338 11.63 15.78 7.37
N ARG A 339 12.41 15.57 8.44
CA ARG A 339 13.62 14.71 8.39
C ARG A 339 13.30 13.26 7.98
N THR A 340 12.05 12.86 8.04
CA THR A 340 11.55 11.50 7.80
C THR A 340 10.86 11.33 6.45
N ALA A 341 10.66 12.39 5.67
CA ALA A 341 9.90 12.30 4.43
C ALA A 341 10.64 11.51 3.33
N PHE A 342 9.99 10.50 2.81
CA PHE A 342 10.38 9.83 1.57
C PHE A 342 9.99 10.73 0.38
N ARG A 343 10.96 11.06 -0.45
CA ARG A 343 10.71 11.92 -1.61
C ARG A 343 10.47 11.10 -2.86
N LEU A 344 9.25 11.15 -3.39
CA LEU A 344 8.99 10.79 -4.79
C LEU A 344 9.48 11.92 -5.68
N THR A 345 10.37 11.67 -6.63
CA THR A 345 10.89 12.74 -7.48
C THR A 345 10.10 12.88 -8.78
N LYS A 346 9.79 14.14 -9.12
CA LYS A 346 9.05 14.58 -10.30
C LYS A 346 9.63 14.08 -11.64
N SER A 347 10.91 13.75 -11.68
CA SER A 347 11.62 13.37 -12.90
C SER A 347 11.25 12.01 -13.46
N CYS A 348 10.69 11.11 -12.66
CA CYS A 348 10.24 9.79 -13.10
C CYS A 348 8.77 9.75 -13.51
N LEU A 349 8.03 10.79 -13.19
CA LEU A 349 6.58 10.80 -13.21
C LEU A 349 5.96 11.46 -14.43
N ARG A 350 6.74 12.24 -15.18
CA ARG A 350 6.20 13.03 -16.32
C ARG A 350 5.84 12.23 -17.57
N ASP A 351 6.28 10.97 -17.66
CA ASP A 351 6.21 10.21 -18.89
C ASP A 351 5.44 8.89 -18.85
N LEU A 352 4.80 8.53 -17.73
CA LEU A 352 4.20 7.22 -17.55
C LEU A 352 2.70 7.30 -17.22
N SER A 353 1.86 7.03 -18.20
CA SER A 353 0.40 6.93 -18.04
C SER A 353 -0.07 5.73 -17.20
N MET A 354 0.86 4.93 -16.66
CA MET A 354 0.62 3.77 -15.77
C MET A 354 1.11 3.99 -14.34
N GLU A 355 1.47 5.20 -13.97
CA GLU A 355 2.13 5.57 -12.71
C GLU A 355 1.25 5.55 -11.46
N ARG A 356 0.01 5.15 -11.59
CA ARG A 356 -0.92 5.01 -10.44
C ARG A 356 -0.53 3.89 -9.48
N ILE A 357 0.50 3.10 -9.78
CA ILE A 357 0.86 1.89 -9.02
C ILE A 357 2.29 1.93 -8.47
N PHE A 358 3.20 2.76 -9.03
CA PHE A 358 4.62 2.73 -8.68
C PHE A 358 5.17 4.10 -8.28
N GLY A 359 5.78 4.17 -7.11
CA GLY A 359 6.48 5.36 -6.62
C GLY A 359 7.97 5.09 -6.37
N ARG A 360 8.81 6.09 -6.58
CA ARG A 360 10.20 6.07 -6.12
C ARG A 360 10.30 6.71 -4.75
N ILE A 361 10.91 6.01 -3.83
CA ILE A 361 11.14 6.49 -2.48
C ILE A 361 12.62 6.85 -2.35
N ILE A 362 12.92 8.09 -2.02
CA ILE A 362 14.26 8.54 -1.69
C ILE A 362 14.33 8.76 -0.18
N THR A 363 15.08 7.92 0.53
CA THR A 363 15.37 8.15 1.93
C THR A 363 16.41 9.24 2.07
N ARG A 364 16.11 10.27 2.84
CA ARG A 364 17.08 11.25 3.30
C ARG A 364 17.62 10.81 4.66
N LYS A 365 18.62 9.94 4.69
CA LYS A 365 19.53 9.89 5.85
C LYS A 365 20.62 10.93 5.64
N HIS A 366 20.78 11.85 6.59
CA HIS A 366 21.78 12.91 6.69
C HIS A 366 21.62 14.09 5.71
N CYS A 367 20.87 15.10 6.14
CA CYS A 367 21.29 16.48 6.02
C CYS A 367 21.52 16.98 7.45
N ARG A 368 22.70 16.75 7.98
CA ARG A 368 23.26 17.60 9.05
C ARG A 368 24.10 18.66 8.32
N ARG A 369 23.61 19.84 8.20
CA ARG A 369 24.15 21.17 8.52
C ARG A 369 23.28 22.23 7.92
#